data_c383bbe87f80b4e59d6639f98c120737
#
_entry.id   c383bbe87f80b4e59d6639f98c120737
#
_cell.length_a   1.000
_cell.length_b   1.000
_cell.length_c   1.000
_cell.angle_alpha   90.00
_cell.angle_beta   90.00
_cell.angle_gamma   90.00
#
_symmetry.space_group_name_H-M   'P 1'
#
loop_
_entity.id
_entity.type
_entity.pdbx_description
1 polymer ?
#
loop_
_entity_poly.entity_id
_entity_poly.type
_entity_poly.pdbx_seq_one_letter_code
_entity_poly.pdbx_strand_id
1 'polypeptide(L)'
;SVDTLLKIGMWTGYIVCFYTVYFYGLDYFITVLSSSTRIANDALNANTVGLLGANAIVMTLYYMLYDRPRWWHIIALPTLGILAATGSRKALVFVGVGTVLLFIFKSFRSANAVNSIVKVIGSLLGLTIIGIAVLQLPMFSEVLDRMSNMMEAFTGTGGDSSTIIRLALVDIGWDLFYQSPITGVGINNPSVYTFFVYGKDNYYLHNNYIELLAGTGVIGLIAYYSMYLYVAYNLIRYRNIHSNEYIMVLILFLSQIVMDMGMVSYESKSTYFYMMLFYLEVQILRKGRKNEAQQ
;
A
#
# COMPACT_ATOMS: atom_id res chain seq x y z
N SER A 1 9.85 -17.48 10.61
CA SER A 1 10.23 -16.14 11.13
C SER A 1 9.52 -15.05 10.34
N VAL A 2 9.47 -13.83 10.89
CA VAL A 2 8.94 -12.65 10.17
C VAL A 2 9.76 -12.39 8.92
N ASP A 3 11.08 -12.50 8.98
CA ASP A 3 11.96 -12.39 7.81
C ASP A 3 11.58 -13.35 6.68
N THR A 4 11.25 -14.61 7.00
CA THR A 4 10.78 -15.58 6.00
C THR A 4 9.49 -15.12 5.31
N LEU A 5 8.53 -14.59 6.08
CA LEU A 5 7.27 -14.08 5.54
C LEU A 5 7.46 -12.84 4.68
N LEU A 6 8.35 -11.92 5.07
CA LEU A 6 8.73 -10.77 4.26
C LEU A 6 9.33 -11.20 2.92
N LYS A 7 10.25 -12.18 2.93
CA LYS A 7 10.82 -12.76 1.70
C LYS A 7 9.77 -13.43 0.83
N ILE A 8 8.82 -14.17 1.41
CA ILE A 8 7.71 -14.77 0.67
C ILE A 8 6.88 -13.67 0.01
N GLY A 9 6.50 -12.63 0.74
CA GLY A 9 5.73 -11.49 0.20
C GLY A 9 6.48 -10.79 -0.94
N MET A 10 7.78 -10.55 -0.78
CA MET A 10 8.64 -9.95 -1.79
C MET A 10 8.70 -10.80 -3.08
N TRP A 11 9.00 -12.08 -2.95
CA TRP A 11 9.08 -12.97 -4.12
C TRP A 11 7.73 -13.19 -4.78
N THR A 12 6.64 -13.25 -4.03
CA THR A 12 5.28 -13.29 -4.59
C THR A 12 5.02 -12.07 -5.47
N GLY A 13 5.41 -10.87 -5.03
CA GLY A 13 5.26 -9.66 -5.83
C GLY A 13 6.03 -9.73 -7.15
N TYR A 14 7.27 -10.20 -7.14
CA TYR A 14 8.06 -10.40 -8.37
C TYR A 14 7.44 -11.45 -9.29
N ILE A 15 7.05 -12.61 -8.75
CA ILE A 15 6.42 -13.68 -9.53
C ILE A 15 5.16 -13.17 -10.22
N VAL A 16 4.30 -12.44 -9.53
CA VAL A 16 3.07 -11.88 -10.12
C VAL A 16 3.40 -10.85 -11.21
N CYS A 17 4.37 -9.97 -10.98
CA CYS A 17 4.79 -9.00 -12.00
C CYS A 17 5.30 -9.68 -13.26
N PHE A 18 6.23 -10.63 -13.14
CA PHE A 18 6.79 -11.33 -14.30
C PHE A 18 5.80 -12.29 -14.97
N TYR A 19 4.91 -12.92 -14.19
CA TYR A 19 3.80 -13.68 -14.75
C TYR A 19 2.89 -12.79 -15.63
N THR A 20 2.63 -11.56 -15.20
CA THR A 20 1.84 -10.60 -15.99
C THR A 20 2.53 -10.25 -17.30
N VAL A 21 3.86 -10.05 -17.29
CA VAL A 21 4.63 -9.86 -18.53
C VAL A 21 4.59 -11.09 -19.43
N TYR A 22 4.72 -12.28 -18.87
CA TYR A 22 4.61 -13.54 -19.62
C TYR A 22 3.23 -13.71 -20.24
N PHE A 23 2.15 -13.38 -19.52
CA PHE A 23 0.76 -13.53 -19.99
C PHE A 23 0.44 -12.61 -21.17
N TYR A 24 0.84 -11.34 -21.11
CA TYR A 24 0.53 -10.37 -22.17
C TYR A 24 1.61 -10.34 -23.28
N GLY A 25 2.78 -10.84 -23.03
CA GLY A 25 3.93 -10.76 -23.91
C GLY A 25 4.72 -9.47 -23.77
N LEU A 26 6.02 -9.54 -24.05
CA LEU A 26 6.95 -8.42 -23.88
C LEU A 26 6.63 -7.27 -24.83
N ASP A 27 6.25 -7.56 -26.09
CA ASP A 27 5.92 -6.55 -27.09
C ASP A 27 4.71 -5.70 -26.68
N TYR A 28 3.71 -6.33 -26.03
CA TYR A 28 2.57 -5.61 -25.47
C TYR A 28 3.04 -4.62 -24.38
N PHE A 29 3.91 -5.05 -23.46
CA PHE A 29 4.44 -4.17 -22.42
C PHE A 29 5.25 -3.01 -22.98
N ILE A 30 6.10 -3.25 -24.00
CA ILE A 30 6.85 -2.18 -24.68
C ILE A 30 5.89 -1.18 -25.31
N THR A 31 4.83 -1.67 -25.96
CA THR A 31 3.80 -0.81 -26.56
C THR A 31 3.09 0.03 -25.50
N VAL A 32 2.65 -0.59 -24.38
CA VAL A 32 2.00 0.12 -23.27
C VAL A 32 2.89 1.23 -22.71
N LEU A 33 4.18 0.92 -22.47
CA LEU A 33 5.13 1.90 -21.93
C LEU A 33 5.44 3.04 -22.90
N SER A 34 5.43 2.76 -24.21
CA SER A 34 5.71 3.77 -25.25
C SER A 34 4.50 4.62 -25.61
N SER A 35 3.30 4.06 -25.51
CA SER A 35 2.04 4.74 -25.84
C SER A 35 1.40 5.46 -24.66
N SER A 36 2.07 5.44 -23.49
CA SER A 36 1.55 6.04 -22.26
C SER A 36 0.13 5.55 -21.92
N THR A 37 -0.10 4.26 -22.13
CA THR A 37 -1.35 3.58 -21.80
C THR A 37 -1.16 2.66 -20.61
N ARG A 38 -2.20 1.97 -20.22
CA ARG A 38 -2.24 1.09 -19.07
C ARG A 38 -2.49 -0.35 -19.48
N ILE A 39 -1.92 -1.34 -18.77
CA ILE A 39 -2.23 -2.75 -19.01
C ILE A 39 -3.72 -3.04 -18.81
N ALA A 40 -4.26 -3.95 -19.61
CA ALA A 40 -5.62 -4.46 -19.46
C ALA A 40 -5.80 -5.21 -18.12
N ASN A 41 -7.06 -5.46 -17.75
CA ASN A 41 -7.38 -6.18 -16.50
C ASN A 41 -7.78 -7.65 -16.74
N ASP A 42 -7.42 -8.22 -17.89
CA ASP A 42 -7.92 -9.53 -18.32
C ASP A 42 -7.30 -10.69 -17.54
N ALA A 43 -5.99 -10.61 -17.26
CA ALA A 43 -5.29 -11.63 -16.48
C ALA A 43 -5.41 -11.40 -14.98
N LEU A 44 -5.03 -10.21 -14.54
CA LEU A 44 -5.05 -9.75 -13.16
C LEU A 44 -5.38 -8.27 -13.11
N ASN A 45 -6.05 -7.84 -12.05
CA ASN A 45 -6.31 -6.42 -11.85
C ASN A 45 -4.99 -5.64 -11.79
N ALA A 46 -4.82 -4.64 -12.68
CA ALA A 46 -3.59 -3.85 -12.79
C ALA A 46 -3.19 -3.17 -11.47
N ASN A 47 -4.16 -2.71 -10.65
CA ASN A 47 -3.84 -2.14 -9.34
C ASN A 47 -3.27 -3.20 -8.38
N THR A 48 -3.74 -4.45 -8.46
CA THR A 48 -3.22 -5.56 -7.63
C THR A 48 -1.78 -5.89 -8.04
N VAL A 49 -1.51 -6.01 -9.33
CA VAL A 49 -0.14 -6.21 -9.86
C VAL A 49 0.77 -5.06 -9.40
N GLY A 50 0.32 -3.82 -9.57
CA GLY A 50 1.07 -2.63 -9.14
C GLY A 50 1.39 -2.64 -7.64
N LEU A 51 0.43 -2.94 -6.78
CA LEU A 51 0.65 -2.97 -5.32
C LEU A 51 1.58 -4.11 -4.90
N LEU A 52 1.46 -5.31 -5.49
CA LEU A 52 2.35 -6.42 -5.19
C LEU A 52 3.79 -6.13 -5.67
N GLY A 53 3.95 -5.53 -6.85
CA GLY A 53 5.25 -5.06 -7.35
C GLY A 53 5.85 -3.96 -6.46
N ALA A 54 5.04 -3.01 -6.03
CA ALA A 54 5.46 -1.94 -5.13
C ALA A 54 5.94 -2.49 -3.77
N ASN A 55 5.21 -3.45 -3.19
CA ASN A 55 5.65 -4.15 -1.98
C ASN A 55 6.99 -4.86 -2.19
N ALA A 56 7.18 -5.56 -3.32
CA ALA A 56 8.43 -6.25 -3.64
C ALA A 56 9.61 -5.27 -3.75
N ILE A 57 9.41 -4.10 -4.38
CA ILE A 57 10.42 -3.04 -4.50
C ILE A 57 10.79 -2.49 -3.12
N VAL A 58 9.82 -2.12 -2.29
CA VAL A 58 10.07 -1.54 -0.95
C VAL A 58 10.75 -2.57 -0.05
N MET A 59 10.35 -3.83 -0.09
CA MET A 59 11.02 -4.90 0.66
C MET A 59 12.46 -5.14 0.16
N THR A 60 12.70 -5.05 -1.14
CA THR A 60 14.06 -5.13 -1.70
C THR A 60 14.93 -3.99 -1.20
N LEU A 61 14.42 -2.76 -1.22
CA LEU A 61 15.13 -1.59 -0.67
C LEU A 61 15.40 -1.76 0.83
N TYR A 62 14.45 -2.33 1.57
CA TYR A 62 14.67 -2.66 2.98
C TYR A 62 15.86 -3.64 3.13
N TYR A 63 15.93 -4.73 2.38
CA TYR A 63 17.05 -5.66 2.46
C TYR A 63 18.38 -5.03 2.00
N MET A 64 18.36 -4.16 1.00
CA MET A 64 19.56 -3.42 0.58
C MET A 64 20.08 -2.48 1.68
N LEU A 65 19.17 -1.84 2.42
CA LEU A 65 19.52 -0.84 3.43
C LEU A 65 19.87 -1.45 4.80
N TYR A 66 19.21 -2.54 5.19
CA TYR A 66 19.28 -3.09 6.57
C TYR A 66 19.99 -4.45 6.66
N ASP A 67 20.16 -5.19 5.56
CA ASP A 67 21.03 -6.37 5.46
C ASP A 67 22.28 -5.99 4.64
N ARG A 68 22.36 -6.39 3.40
CA ARG A 68 23.43 -6.02 2.48
C ARG A 68 22.95 -6.02 1.03
N PRO A 69 23.48 -5.13 0.17
CA PRO A 69 23.22 -5.20 -1.26
C PRO A 69 23.67 -6.54 -1.84
N ARG A 70 22.82 -7.12 -2.69
CA ARG A 70 23.11 -8.36 -3.43
C ARG A 70 22.81 -8.13 -4.90
N TRP A 71 23.49 -8.84 -5.79
CA TRP A 71 23.32 -8.67 -7.23
C TRP A 71 21.87 -8.87 -7.71
N TRP A 72 21.13 -9.78 -7.10
CA TRP A 72 19.75 -10.07 -7.50
C TRP A 72 18.77 -8.93 -7.17
N HIS A 73 19.14 -7.95 -6.36
CA HIS A 73 18.30 -6.76 -6.12
C HIS A 73 18.03 -5.93 -7.38
N ILE A 74 18.84 -6.15 -8.45
CA ILE A 74 18.64 -5.50 -9.75
C ILE A 74 17.24 -5.80 -10.35
N ILE A 75 16.59 -6.88 -9.92
CA ILE A 75 15.23 -7.26 -10.34
C ILE A 75 14.20 -6.18 -10.04
N ALA A 76 14.47 -5.29 -9.07
CA ALA A 76 13.61 -4.14 -8.79
C ALA A 76 13.50 -3.16 -9.97
N LEU A 77 14.55 -3.04 -10.82
CA LEU A 77 14.56 -2.11 -11.95
C LEU A 77 13.50 -2.47 -13.03
N PRO A 78 13.47 -3.69 -13.61
CA PRO A 78 12.39 -4.03 -14.54
C PRO A 78 11.01 -4.03 -13.86
N THR A 79 10.93 -4.31 -12.56
CA THR A 79 9.65 -4.24 -11.83
C THR A 79 9.13 -2.81 -11.73
N LEU A 80 9.98 -1.78 -11.69
CA LEU A 80 9.56 -0.38 -11.80
C LEU A 80 8.88 -0.09 -13.14
N GLY A 81 9.39 -0.65 -14.24
CA GLY A 81 8.75 -0.57 -15.55
C GLY A 81 7.36 -1.23 -15.56
N ILE A 82 7.25 -2.43 -14.99
CA ILE A 82 5.96 -3.11 -14.87
C ILE A 82 4.99 -2.29 -14.02
N LEU A 83 5.46 -1.69 -12.92
CA LEU A 83 4.66 -0.82 -12.07
C LEU A 83 4.15 0.41 -12.86
N ALA A 84 4.99 1.05 -13.65
CA ALA A 84 4.59 2.14 -14.53
C ALA A 84 3.49 1.70 -15.50
N ALA A 85 3.65 0.55 -16.17
CA ALA A 85 2.66 -0.02 -17.09
C ALA A 85 1.31 -0.32 -16.42
N THR A 86 1.27 -0.56 -15.10
CA THR A 86 -0.01 -0.74 -14.39
C THR A 86 -0.82 0.55 -14.28
N GLY A 87 -0.21 1.72 -14.40
CA GLY A 87 -0.85 3.02 -14.17
C GLY A 87 -1.42 3.18 -12.75
N SER A 88 -0.91 2.42 -11.76
CA SER A 88 -1.44 2.39 -10.41
C SER A 88 -0.88 3.52 -9.54
N ARG A 89 -1.69 4.57 -9.33
CA ARG A 89 -1.36 5.70 -8.45
C ARG A 89 -0.97 5.24 -7.03
N LYS A 90 -1.72 4.28 -6.48
CA LYS A 90 -1.47 3.73 -5.14
C LYS A 90 -0.12 3.05 -5.02
N ALA A 91 0.27 2.28 -6.04
CA ALA A 91 1.54 1.59 -6.08
C ALA A 91 2.72 2.57 -6.12
N LEU A 92 2.61 3.64 -6.91
CA LEU A 92 3.62 4.69 -6.98
C LEU A 92 3.78 5.43 -5.65
N VAL A 93 2.65 5.84 -5.04
CA VAL A 93 2.64 6.48 -3.71
C VAL A 93 3.25 5.55 -2.65
N PHE A 94 2.92 4.26 -2.68
CA PHE A 94 3.48 3.29 -1.73
C PHE A 94 5.00 3.16 -1.87
N VAL A 95 5.53 3.06 -3.09
CA VAL A 95 7.00 3.02 -3.30
C VAL A 95 7.65 4.31 -2.81
N GLY A 96 7.09 5.47 -3.16
CA GLY A 96 7.63 6.76 -2.74
C GLY A 96 7.66 6.92 -1.22
N VAL A 97 6.51 6.76 -0.58
CA VAL A 97 6.38 6.90 0.89
C VAL A 97 7.19 5.81 1.61
N GLY A 98 7.11 4.56 1.18
CA GLY A 98 7.87 3.45 1.78
C GLY A 98 9.38 3.68 1.70
N THR A 99 9.87 4.16 0.56
CA THR A 99 11.29 4.51 0.38
C THR A 99 11.70 5.63 1.32
N VAL A 100 10.95 6.72 1.37
CA VAL A 100 11.21 7.86 2.27
C VAL A 100 11.25 7.40 3.73
N LEU A 101 10.28 6.62 4.17
CA LEU A 101 10.23 6.10 5.53
C LEU A 101 11.43 5.20 5.86
N LEU A 102 11.85 4.32 4.93
CA LEU A 102 13.03 3.49 5.12
C LEU A 102 14.29 4.34 5.35
N PHE A 103 14.50 5.40 4.56
CA PHE A 103 15.65 6.29 4.73
C PHE A 103 15.56 7.11 6.02
N ILE A 104 14.39 7.61 6.38
CA ILE A 104 14.17 8.33 7.64
C ILE A 104 14.52 7.44 8.83
N PHE A 105 13.95 6.24 8.92
CA PHE A 105 14.22 5.32 10.03
C PHE A 105 15.68 4.87 10.07
N LYS A 106 16.33 4.67 8.92
CA LYS A 106 17.76 4.37 8.87
C LYS A 106 18.59 5.53 9.42
N SER A 107 18.24 6.75 9.09
CA SER A 107 18.96 7.95 9.53
C SER A 107 18.85 8.16 11.07
N PHE A 108 17.71 7.86 11.67
CA PHE A 108 17.52 7.96 13.11
C PHE A 108 18.28 6.90 13.94
N ARG A 109 18.84 5.89 13.32
CA ARG A 109 19.74 4.94 13.99
C ARG A 109 21.14 5.51 14.28
N SER A 110 21.46 6.72 13.84
CA SER A 110 22.73 7.38 14.14
C SER A 110 22.77 7.85 15.60
N ALA A 111 23.88 7.62 16.29
CA ALA A 111 24.03 8.03 17.69
C ALA A 111 24.07 9.56 17.91
N ASN A 112 24.28 10.35 16.86
CA ASN A 112 24.35 11.82 16.92
C ASN A 112 23.11 12.42 16.25
N ALA A 113 22.30 13.16 17.03
CA ALA A 113 21.06 13.77 16.57
C ALA A 113 21.26 14.75 15.41
N VAL A 114 22.32 15.58 15.43
CA VAL A 114 22.62 16.54 14.35
C VAL A 114 22.93 15.78 13.06
N ASN A 115 23.79 14.76 13.12
CA ASN A 115 24.10 13.93 11.97
C ASN A 115 22.86 13.17 11.43
N SER A 116 21.94 12.80 12.31
CA SER A 116 20.68 12.18 11.88
C SER A 116 19.83 13.15 11.09
N ILE A 117 19.67 14.39 11.58
CA ILE A 117 18.90 15.45 10.88
C ILE A 117 19.51 15.75 9.52
N VAL A 118 20.83 15.94 9.45
CA VAL A 118 21.52 16.21 8.17
C VAL A 118 21.34 15.05 7.19
N LYS A 119 21.45 13.81 7.64
CA LYS A 119 21.21 12.61 6.81
C LYS A 119 19.76 12.54 6.34
N VAL A 120 18.78 12.83 7.19
CA VAL A 120 17.36 12.86 6.81
C VAL A 120 17.13 13.91 5.73
N ILE A 121 17.59 15.13 5.94
CA ILE A 121 17.42 16.22 4.96
C ILE A 121 18.12 15.87 3.64
N GLY A 122 19.37 15.43 3.68
CA GLY A 122 20.11 15.01 2.49
C GLY A 122 19.45 13.85 1.74
N SER A 123 18.93 12.86 2.47
CA SER A 123 18.20 11.74 1.87
C SER A 123 16.90 12.22 1.22
N LEU A 124 16.14 13.09 1.88
CA LEU A 124 14.90 13.63 1.34
C LEU A 124 15.15 14.44 0.07
N LEU A 125 16.17 15.32 0.07
CA LEU A 125 16.55 16.10 -1.11
C LEU A 125 16.99 15.18 -2.25
N GLY A 126 17.85 14.20 -1.98
CA GLY A 126 18.29 13.24 -2.98
C GLY A 126 17.15 12.42 -3.56
N LEU A 127 16.26 11.91 -2.71
CA LEU A 127 15.08 11.15 -3.14
C LEU A 127 14.10 12.02 -3.93
N THR A 128 13.94 13.29 -3.58
CA THR A 128 13.11 14.24 -4.33
C THR A 128 13.68 14.46 -5.74
N ILE A 129 14.98 14.72 -5.86
CA ILE A 129 15.64 14.92 -7.15
C ILE A 129 15.53 13.66 -8.02
N ILE A 130 15.86 12.49 -7.45
CA ILE A 130 15.75 11.20 -8.16
C ILE A 130 14.29 10.93 -8.54
N GLY A 131 13.36 11.17 -7.63
CA GLY A 131 11.92 10.97 -7.87
C GLY A 131 11.42 11.84 -9.02
N ILE A 132 11.77 13.13 -9.04
CA ILE A 132 11.42 14.02 -10.16
C ILE A 132 12.01 13.51 -11.47
N ALA A 133 13.30 13.13 -11.48
CA ALA A 133 13.96 12.62 -12.68
C ALA A 133 13.30 11.33 -13.21
N VAL A 134 12.94 10.40 -12.31
CA VAL A 134 12.24 9.15 -12.65
C VAL A 134 10.84 9.45 -13.19
N LEU A 135 10.10 10.34 -12.55
CA LEU A 135 8.73 10.70 -12.97
C LEU A 135 8.69 11.44 -14.32
N GLN A 136 9.80 12.06 -14.76
CA GLN A 136 9.89 12.66 -16.10
C GLN A 136 10.11 11.64 -17.22
N LEU A 137 10.36 10.37 -16.89
CA LEU A 137 10.46 9.33 -17.91
C LEU A 137 9.08 9.12 -18.57
N PRO A 138 9.01 8.98 -19.92
CA PRO A 138 7.74 8.85 -20.64
C PRO A 138 6.84 7.73 -20.11
N MET A 139 7.42 6.65 -19.62
CA MET A 139 6.69 5.51 -19.05
C MET A 139 5.82 5.84 -17.82
N PHE A 140 6.04 6.99 -17.17
CA PHE A 140 5.25 7.43 -16.01
C PHE A 140 4.19 8.48 -16.35
N SER A 141 4.10 8.96 -17.60
CA SER A 141 3.16 10.01 -18.01
C SER A 141 1.71 9.65 -17.69
N GLU A 142 1.25 8.43 -18.01
CA GLU A 142 -0.11 7.95 -17.71
C GLU A 142 -0.42 8.04 -16.19
N VAL A 143 0.54 7.67 -15.33
CA VAL A 143 0.33 7.75 -13.87
C VAL A 143 0.25 9.20 -13.41
N LEU A 144 1.08 10.10 -13.97
CA LEU A 144 1.07 11.52 -13.65
C LEU A 144 -0.22 12.20 -14.12
N ASP A 145 -0.68 11.92 -15.34
CA ASP A 145 -1.95 12.43 -15.88
C ASP A 145 -3.13 11.99 -15.00
N ARG A 146 -3.12 10.75 -14.55
CA ARG A 146 -4.14 10.23 -13.62
C ARG A 146 -4.05 10.85 -12.23
N MET A 147 -2.86 11.24 -11.76
CA MET A 147 -2.72 11.99 -10.51
C MET A 147 -3.23 13.42 -10.66
N SER A 148 -2.93 14.09 -11.77
CA SER A 148 -3.47 15.43 -12.08
C SER A 148 -4.99 15.41 -12.13
N ASN A 149 -5.58 14.51 -12.93
CA ASN A 149 -7.02 14.34 -13.04
C ASN A 149 -7.70 14.02 -11.69
N MET A 150 -6.99 13.30 -10.80
CA MET A 150 -7.49 13.07 -9.44
C MET A 150 -7.54 14.37 -8.63
N MET A 151 -6.51 15.21 -8.73
CA MET A 151 -6.49 16.51 -8.04
C MET A 151 -7.59 17.44 -8.56
N GLU A 152 -7.83 17.46 -9.87
CA GLU A 152 -8.93 18.21 -10.48
C GLU A 152 -10.30 17.75 -9.98
N ALA A 153 -10.49 16.44 -9.78
CA ALA A 153 -11.73 15.90 -9.21
C ALA A 153 -11.97 16.38 -7.77
N PHE A 154 -10.92 16.49 -6.95
CA PHE A 154 -11.03 17.00 -5.59
C PHE A 154 -11.28 18.52 -5.53
N THR A 155 -10.82 19.27 -6.53
CA THR A 155 -11.04 20.73 -6.63
C THR A 155 -12.35 21.09 -7.32
N GLY A 156 -13.06 20.11 -7.90
CA GLY A 156 -14.31 20.33 -8.62
C GLY A 156 -14.14 20.96 -10.00
N THR A 157 -12.90 21.03 -10.51
CA THR A 157 -12.57 21.66 -11.82
C THR A 157 -12.62 20.68 -12.98
N GLY A 158 -12.86 19.39 -12.71
CA GLY A 158 -12.86 18.32 -13.71
C GLY A 158 -12.53 16.99 -13.05
N GLY A 159 -11.83 16.12 -13.73
CA GLY A 159 -11.31 14.88 -13.21
C GLY A 159 -11.69 13.63 -13.97
N ASP A 160 -11.02 12.52 -13.69
CA ASP A 160 -11.38 11.24 -14.30
C ASP A 160 -12.67 10.66 -13.71
N SER A 161 -13.48 10.02 -14.56
CA SER A 161 -14.75 9.38 -14.18
C SER A 161 -14.58 8.39 -13.01
N SER A 162 -13.45 7.71 -12.95
CA SER A 162 -13.12 6.76 -11.88
C SER A 162 -13.00 7.43 -10.50
N THR A 163 -12.44 8.64 -10.43
CA THR A 163 -12.33 9.38 -9.16
C THR A 163 -13.67 9.97 -8.76
N ILE A 164 -14.40 10.54 -9.70
CA ILE A 164 -15.76 11.09 -9.46
C ILE A 164 -16.70 10.00 -8.92
N ILE A 165 -16.72 8.83 -9.56
CA ILE A 165 -17.52 7.68 -9.08
C ILE A 165 -17.12 7.28 -7.65
N ARG A 166 -15.83 7.25 -7.32
CA ARG A 166 -15.40 6.89 -5.96
C ARG A 166 -15.83 7.90 -4.90
N LEU A 167 -15.81 9.19 -5.22
CA LEU A 167 -16.34 10.21 -4.32
C LEU A 167 -17.85 10.01 -4.08
N ALA A 168 -18.61 9.82 -5.15
CA ALA A 168 -20.04 9.54 -5.04
C ALA A 168 -20.35 8.22 -4.28
N LEU A 169 -19.51 7.20 -4.42
CA LEU A 169 -19.65 5.96 -3.64
C LEU A 169 -19.39 6.17 -2.14
N VAL A 170 -18.48 7.07 -1.77
CA VAL A 170 -18.26 7.45 -0.37
C VAL A 170 -19.48 8.17 0.18
N ASP A 171 -20.12 9.06 -0.59
CA ASP A 171 -21.33 9.76 -0.19
C ASP A 171 -22.49 8.77 0.04
N ILE A 172 -22.70 7.81 -0.87
CA ILE A 172 -23.66 6.71 -0.68
C ILE A 172 -23.34 5.94 0.61
N GLY A 173 -22.08 5.67 0.90
CA GLY A 173 -21.68 4.98 2.12
C GLY A 173 -22.04 5.74 3.39
N TRP A 174 -21.91 7.06 3.40
CA TRP A 174 -22.37 7.90 4.50
C TRP A 174 -23.89 7.87 4.64
N ASP A 175 -24.64 7.95 3.55
CA ASP A 175 -26.11 7.87 3.57
C ASP A 175 -26.59 6.54 4.15
N LEU A 176 -25.94 5.43 3.80
CA LEU A 176 -26.23 4.11 4.36
C LEU A 176 -25.87 4.02 5.84
N PHE A 177 -24.74 4.58 6.24
CA PHE A 177 -24.34 4.64 7.65
C PHE A 177 -25.36 5.41 8.49
N TYR A 178 -25.85 6.56 8.04
CA TYR A 178 -26.86 7.35 8.78
C TYR A 178 -28.20 6.62 8.91
N GLN A 179 -28.53 5.68 8.02
CA GLN A 179 -29.73 4.85 8.14
C GLN A 179 -29.63 3.82 9.27
N SER A 180 -28.42 3.28 9.53
CA SER A 180 -28.19 2.27 10.57
C SER A 180 -26.81 2.42 11.22
N PRO A 181 -26.57 3.44 12.06
CA PRO A 181 -25.21 3.77 12.54
C PRO A 181 -24.58 2.70 13.44
N ILE A 182 -25.39 1.92 14.17
CA ILE A 182 -24.90 0.98 15.17
C ILE A 182 -24.50 -0.36 14.53
N THR A 183 -25.36 -0.94 13.70
CA THR A 183 -25.22 -2.31 13.15
C THR A 183 -24.99 -2.34 11.65
N GLY A 184 -25.12 -1.19 10.97
CA GLY A 184 -25.03 -1.09 9.52
C GLY A 184 -26.22 -1.72 8.80
N VAL A 185 -26.20 -1.65 7.47
CA VAL A 185 -27.26 -2.20 6.60
C VAL A 185 -27.05 -3.69 6.25
N GLY A 186 -25.97 -4.29 6.74
CA GLY A 186 -25.54 -5.68 6.47
C GLY A 186 -24.22 -5.74 5.71
N ILE A 187 -23.39 -6.73 6.04
CA ILE A 187 -22.12 -6.99 5.34
C ILE A 187 -22.41 -7.20 3.86
N ASN A 188 -21.61 -6.55 3.00
CA ASN A 188 -21.72 -6.59 1.54
C ASN A 188 -23.01 -6.00 0.93
N ASN A 189 -23.97 -5.56 1.75
CA ASN A 189 -25.17 -4.89 1.25
C ASN A 189 -24.90 -3.52 0.61
N PRO A 190 -23.88 -2.72 1.00
CA PRO A 190 -23.57 -1.50 0.28
C PRO A 190 -23.44 -1.69 -1.24
N SER A 191 -22.87 -2.82 -1.69
CA SER A 191 -22.75 -3.15 -3.12
C SER A 191 -24.12 -3.32 -3.82
N VAL A 192 -25.13 -3.81 -3.11
CA VAL A 192 -26.49 -3.94 -3.64
C VAL A 192 -27.13 -2.57 -3.85
N TYR A 193 -26.92 -1.63 -2.92
CA TYR A 193 -27.40 -0.26 -3.08
C TYR A 193 -26.73 0.45 -4.25
N THR A 194 -25.41 0.28 -4.42
CA THR A 194 -24.70 0.87 -5.57
C THR A 194 -25.18 0.30 -6.90
N PHE A 195 -25.57 -0.97 -6.96
CA PHE A 195 -26.20 -1.57 -8.13
C PHE A 195 -27.49 -0.86 -8.52
N PHE A 196 -28.38 -0.55 -7.57
CA PHE A 196 -29.62 0.17 -7.85
C PHE A 196 -29.38 1.60 -8.35
N VAL A 197 -28.31 2.26 -7.88
CA VAL A 197 -27.98 3.64 -8.30
C VAL A 197 -27.35 3.68 -9.70
N TYR A 198 -26.42 2.76 -9.99
CA TYR A 198 -25.64 2.82 -11.23
C TYR A 198 -26.11 1.85 -12.33
N GLY A 199 -27.01 0.92 -12.01
CA GLY A 199 -27.57 -0.05 -12.97
C GLY A 199 -26.54 -1.02 -13.59
N LYS A 200 -25.37 -1.12 -12.97
CA LYS A 200 -24.25 -1.95 -13.42
C LYS A 200 -23.67 -2.69 -12.23
N ASP A 201 -22.66 -3.52 -12.49
CA ASP A 201 -21.95 -4.35 -11.54
C ASP A 201 -21.84 -3.76 -10.14
N ASN A 202 -21.98 -4.61 -9.13
CA ASN A 202 -21.93 -4.26 -7.73
C ASN A 202 -20.61 -3.52 -7.40
N TYR A 203 -20.67 -2.21 -7.25
CA TYR A 203 -19.53 -1.43 -6.81
C TYR A 203 -19.41 -1.51 -5.30
N TYR A 204 -18.23 -1.89 -4.79
CA TYR A 204 -17.87 -1.64 -3.40
C TYR A 204 -17.47 -0.16 -3.23
N LEU A 205 -17.59 0.38 -2.01
CA LEU A 205 -17.42 1.82 -1.76
C LEU A 205 -15.99 2.36 -1.91
N HIS A 206 -15.03 1.52 -2.31
CA HIS A 206 -13.62 1.87 -2.51
C HIS A 206 -12.91 2.50 -1.29
N ASN A 207 -13.48 2.38 -0.11
CA ASN A 207 -12.95 2.86 1.16
C ASN A 207 -13.36 1.86 2.25
N ASN A 208 -12.39 1.19 2.88
CA ASN A 208 -12.64 0.14 3.86
C ASN A 208 -13.35 0.65 5.12
N TYR A 209 -13.04 1.89 5.53
CA TYR A 209 -13.67 2.49 6.71
C TYR A 209 -15.17 2.73 6.45
N ILE A 210 -15.47 3.32 5.31
CA ILE A 210 -16.85 3.63 4.91
C ILE A 210 -17.64 2.36 4.61
N GLU A 211 -17.01 1.38 3.95
CA GLU A 211 -17.64 0.08 3.66
C GLU A 211 -18.06 -0.64 4.95
N LEU A 212 -17.15 -0.66 5.96
CA LEU A 212 -17.45 -1.25 7.26
C LEU A 212 -18.48 -0.45 8.04
N LEU A 213 -18.39 0.88 8.04
CA LEU A 213 -19.40 1.73 8.70
C LEU A 213 -20.78 1.54 8.08
N ALA A 214 -20.88 1.55 6.75
CA ALA A 214 -22.15 1.33 6.05
C ALA A 214 -22.69 -0.09 6.29
N GLY A 215 -21.82 -1.10 6.10
CA GLY A 215 -22.24 -2.50 6.16
C GLY A 215 -22.44 -3.04 7.57
N THR A 216 -21.65 -2.62 8.55
CA THR A 216 -21.63 -3.23 9.91
C THR A 216 -21.74 -2.23 11.05
N GLY A 217 -21.90 -0.95 10.73
CA GLY A 217 -21.98 0.13 11.69
C GLY A 217 -20.72 0.32 12.53
N VAL A 218 -20.85 1.09 13.59
CA VAL A 218 -19.73 1.36 14.52
C VAL A 218 -19.26 0.08 15.21
N ILE A 219 -20.15 -0.86 15.50
CA ILE A 219 -19.79 -2.13 16.16
C ILE A 219 -18.83 -2.92 15.30
N GLY A 220 -19.15 -3.13 14.02
CA GLY A 220 -18.28 -3.89 13.13
C GLY A 220 -16.96 -3.18 12.80
N LEU A 221 -16.99 -1.86 12.65
CA LEU A 221 -15.76 -1.06 12.48
C LEU A 221 -14.82 -1.25 13.69
N ILE A 222 -15.32 -1.10 14.91
CA ILE A 222 -14.52 -1.28 16.13
C ILE A 222 -14.01 -2.71 16.23
N ALA A 223 -14.86 -3.71 15.96
CA ALA A 223 -14.47 -5.12 15.99
C ALA A 223 -13.32 -5.40 15.00
N TYR A 224 -13.44 -4.93 13.75
CA TYR A 224 -12.40 -5.13 12.74
C TYR A 224 -11.09 -4.41 13.10
N TYR A 225 -11.16 -3.12 13.41
CA TYR A 225 -9.95 -2.33 13.70
C TYR A 225 -9.37 -2.58 15.10
N SER A 226 -10.04 -3.35 15.97
CA SER A 226 -9.46 -3.76 17.26
C SER A 226 -8.14 -4.51 17.11
N MET A 227 -7.98 -5.33 16.06
CA MET A 227 -6.71 -5.98 15.72
C MET A 227 -5.62 -4.98 15.35
N TYR A 228 -5.96 -3.95 14.57
CA TYR A 228 -5.03 -2.88 14.20
C TYR A 228 -4.62 -2.07 15.43
N LEU A 229 -5.58 -1.74 16.32
CA LEU A 229 -5.30 -1.03 17.57
C LEU A 229 -4.39 -1.87 18.48
N TYR A 230 -4.62 -3.18 18.59
CA TYR A 230 -3.75 -4.08 19.32
C TYR A 230 -2.32 -4.09 18.77
N VAL A 231 -2.16 -4.19 17.46
CA VAL A 231 -0.84 -4.15 16.80
C VAL A 231 -0.18 -2.79 17.02
N ALA A 232 -0.88 -1.69 16.76
CA ALA A 232 -0.37 -0.33 16.97
C ALA A 232 0.12 -0.10 18.40
N TYR A 233 -0.71 -0.44 19.39
CA TYR A 233 -0.36 -0.33 20.79
C TYR A 233 0.94 -1.09 21.12
N ASN A 234 1.08 -2.32 20.66
CA ASN A 234 2.25 -3.13 20.97
C ASN A 234 3.50 -2.66 20.19
N LEU A 235 3.39 -2.25 18.93
CA LEU A 235 4.50 -1.68 18.18
C LEU A 235 5.03 -0.41 18.87
N ILE A 236 4.15 0.47 19.35
CA ILE A 236 4.54 1.67 20.11
C ILE A 236 5.19 1.28 21.46
N ARG A 237 4.59 0.34 22.20
CA ARG A 237 5.05 -0.09 23.51
C ARG A 237 6.42 -0.74 23.48
N TYR A 238 6.74 -1.49 22.43
CA TYR A 238 7.97 -2.26 22.30
C TYR A 238 8.97 -1.64 21.30
N ARG A 239 8.80 -0.36 20.93
CA ARG A 239 9.63 0.35 19.95
C ARG A 239 11.13 0.38 20.24
N ASN A 240 11.53 0.20 21.52
CA ASN A 240 12.93 0.22 21.95
C ASN A 240 13.62 -1.15 21.79
N ILE A 241 12.87 -2.20 21.46
CA ILE A 241 13.43 -3.52 21.19
C ILE A 241 13.96 -3.52 19.77
N HIS A 242 15.27 -3.71 19.62
CA HIS A 242 15.96 -3.62 18.34
C HIS A 242 15.73 -4.91 17.52
N SER A 243 14.73 -4.86 16.66
CA SER A 243 14.55 -5.82 15.56
C SER A 243 14.72 -5.08 14.23
N ASN A 244 15.41 -5.69 13.28
CA ASN A 244 15.50 -5.11 11.93
C ASN A 244 14.14 -5.16 11.26
N GLU A 245 13.40 -6.24 11.45
CA GLU A 245 12.09 -6.50 10.88
C GLU A 245 11.03 -5.51 11.38
N TYR A 246 11.16 -4.99 12.61
CA TYR A 246 10.26 -4.00 13.20
C TYR A 246 9.99 -2.81 12.26
N ILE A 247 11.04 -2.28 11.64
CA ILE A 247 10.90 -1.10 10.77
C ILE A 247 10.09 -1.44 9.53
N MET A 248 10.37 -2.59 8.91
CA MET A 248 9.63 -3.00 7.72
C MET A 248 8.16 -3.31 8.06
N VAL A 249 7.93 -3.99 9.19
CA VAL A 249 6.58 -4.27 9.69
C VAL A 249 5.82 -2.98 9.99
N LEU A 250 6.46 -1.99 10.62
CA LEU A 250 5.84 -0.68 10.88
C LEU A 250 5.47 0.05 9.59
N ILE A 251 6.34 0.03 8.57
CA ILE A 251 6.06 0.64 7.27
C ILE A 251 4.86 -0.05 6.60
N LEU A 252 4.84 -1.38 6.57
CA LEU A 252 3.73 -2.15 5.99
C LEU A 252 2.43 -1.89 6.74
N PHE A 253 2.48 -1.82 8.08
CA PHE A 253 1.32 -1.55 8.93
C PHE A 253 0.73 -0.16 8.67
N LEU A 254 1.56 0.88 8.65
CA LEU A 254 1.12 2.24 8.33
C LEU A 254 0.58 2.34 6.91
N SER A 255 1.22 1.66 5.97
CA SER A 255 0.78 1.61 4.57
C SER A 255 -0.58 0.94 4.42
N GLN A 256 -0.85 -0.15 5.17
CA GLN A 256 -2.16 -0.82 5.14
C GLN A 256 -3.27 0.13 5.62
N ILE A 257 -3.06 0.86 6.71
CA ILE A 257 -4.02 1.84 7.23
C ILE A 257 -4.32 2.92 6.17
N VAL A 258 -3.29 3.44 5.50
CA VAL A 258 -3.48 4.45 4.44
C VAL A 258 -4.17 3.84 3.22
N MET A 259 -3.83 2.63 2.82
CA MET A 259 -4.45 1.96 1.67
C MET A 259 -5.93 1.67 1.89
N ASP A 260 -6.36 1.42 3.12
CA ASP A 260 -7.76 1.23 3.50
C ASP A 260 -8.64 2.45 3.16
N MET A 261 -8.07 3.65 3.02
CA MET A 261 -8.80 4.83 2.53
C MET A 261 -9.16 4.77 1.04
N GLY A 262 -8.56 3.90 0.29
CA GLY A 262 -8.75 3.85 -1.17
C GLY A 262 -9.10 2.46 -1.71
N MET A 263 -9.29 1.46 -0.87
CA MET A 263 -9.67 0.10 -1.28
C MET A 263 -10.44 -0.57 -0.14
N VAL A 264 -11.26 -1.54 -0.47
CA VAL A 264 -11.87 -2.44 0.51
C VAL A 264 -10.91 -3.59 0.76
N SER A 265 -10.48 -3.74 2.00
CA SER A 265 -9.41 -4.67 2.40
C SER A 265 -9.90 -5.80 3.29
N TYR A 266 -11.04 -5.66 3.96
CA TYR A 266 -11.53 -6.65 4.92
C TYR A 266 -11.86 -8.02 4.30
N GLU A 267 -12.09 -8.09 3.00
CA GLU A 267 -12.27 -9.35 2.25
C GLU A 267 -10.97 -9.89 1.63
N SER A 268 -9.90 -9.08 1.65
CA SER A 268 -8.66 -9.41 0.95
C SER A 268 -7.80 -10.41 1.71
N LYS A 269 -7.48 -11.54 1.10
CA LYS A 269 -6.58 -12.55 1.66
C LYS A 269 -5.19 -11.97 1.99
N SER A 270 -4.71 -11.00 1.22
CA SER A 270 -3.43 -10.34 1.47
C SER A 270 -3.46 -9.53 2.77
N THR A 271 -4.58 -8.91 3.12
CA THR A 271 -4.74 -8.18 4.38
C THR A 271 -4.55 -9.12 5.58
N TYR A 272 -5.15 -10.30 5.55
CA TYR A 272 -4.99 -11.27 6.63
C TYR A 272 -3.57 -11.84 6.72
N PHE A 273 -2.89 -12.00 5.57
CA PHE A 273 -1.47 -12.36 5.55
C PHE A 273 -0.61 -11.30 6.25
N TYR A 274 -0.81 -10.01 5.94
CA TYR A 274 -0.11 -8.92 6.60
C TYR A 274 -0.46 -8.82 8.09
N MET A 275 -1.73 -8.98 8.47
CA MET A 275 -2.14 -8.98 9.88
C MET A 275 -1.47 -10.10 10.68
N MET A 276 -1.36 -11.30 10.09
CA MET A 276 -0.61 -12.41 10.71
C MET A 276 0.88 -12.03 10.89
N LEU A 277 1.50 -11.42 9.89
CA LEU A 277 2.89 -10.95 9.94
C LEU A 277 3.07 -9.92 11.06
N PHE A 278 2.18 -8.93 11.17
CA PHE A 278 2.22 -7.91 12.21
C PHE A 278 2.06 -8.52 13.60
N TYR A 279 1.12 -9.44 13.75
CA TYR A 279 0.91 -10.14 15.01
C TYR A 279 2.13 -10.96 15.43
N LEU A 280 2.77 -11.67 14.50
CA LEU A 280 3.98 -12.45 14.77
C LEU A 280 5.13 -11.55 15.25
N GLU A 281 5.34 -10.40 14.61
CA GLU A 281 6.36 -9.44 15.06
C GLU A 281 6.07 -8.97 16.49
N VAL A 282 4.81 -8.61 16.78
CA VAL A 282 4.40 -8.24 18.16
C VAL A 282 4.72 -9.36 19.17
N GLN A 283 4.51 -10.64 18.83
CA GLN A 283 4.84 -11.75 19.73
C GLN A 283 6.35 -11.89 19.95
N ILE A 284 7.17 -11.64 18.94
CA ILE A 284 8.63 -11.67 19.03
C ILE A 284 9.11 -10.54 19.95
N LEU A 285 8.64 -9.32 19.74
CA LEU A 285 8.97 -8.15 20.54
C LEU A 285 8.59 -8.36 22.03
N ARG A 286 7.42 -8.93 22.29
CA ARG A 286 6.98 -9.26 23.66
C ARG A 286 7.87 -10.28 24.36
N LYS A 287 8.34 -11.30 23.62
CA LYS A 287 9.27 -12.31 24.17
C LYS A 287 10.64 -11.70 24.44
N GLY A 288 11.17 -10.88 23.52
CA GLY A 288 12.45 -10.18 23.71
C GLY A 288 12.46 -9.37 25.01
N ARG A 289 11.42 -8.57 25.27
CA ARG A 289 11.30 -7.78 26.50
C ARG A 289 11.24 -8.62 27.78
N LYS A 290 10.60 -9.79 27.74
CA LYS A 290 10.54 -10.69 28.90
C LYS A 290 11.93 -11.23 29.25
N ASN A 291 12.75 -11.55 28.25
CA ASN A 291 14.09 -12.04 28.44
C ASN A 291 15.03 -10.94 29.00
N GLU A 292 14.90 -9.68 28.53
CA GLU A 292 15.64 -8.53 29.07
C GLU A 292 15.27 -8.22 30.54
N ALA A 293 14.02 -8.45 30.95
CA ALA A 293 13.56 -8.21 32.29
C ALA A 293 13.97 -9.33 33.28
N GLN A 294 14.49 -10.46 32.81
CA GLN A 294 14.95 -11.60 33.60
C GLN A 294 16.49 -11.61 33.76
N GLN A 295 17.21 -10.74 33.06
CA GLN A 295 18.64 -10.48 33.19
C GLN A 295 18.89 -9.26 34.06
#